data_5c77f84ea087cc20547850641bedc36a
#
_entry.id   5c77f84ea087cc20547850641bedc36a
#
_cell.length_a   1.000
_cell.length_b   1.000
_cell.length_c   1.000
_cell.angle_alpha   90.00
_cell.angle_beta   90.00
_cell.angle_gamma   90.00
#
_symmetry.space_group_name_H-M   'P 1'
#
loop_
_entity.id
_entity.type
_entity.pdbx_description
1 polymer ?
#
loop_
_entity_poly.entity_id
_entity_poly.type
_entity_poly.pdbx_seq_one_letter_code
_entity_poly.pdbx_strand_id
1 'polypeptide(L)'
;MSLTQNVAHVVDEHRYGIRHNVAQFSHQLVQVFFVGLTIGMFRTVVPALAESEFGVAKGSFMMLMAFVTAFGFVKGTLNFVAGRLSERIGRKKVLFLGWLAAVPIPFMILYAPSWSWIVAATVLLGVNQGLAWSMTQTSKLDLTTADQRGL
;
A
#
# COMPACT_ATOMS: atom_id res chain seq x y z
N MET A 1 -15.97 29.20 32.31
CA MET A 1 -15.72 28.73 30.93
C MET A 1 -16.29 27.31 30.87
N SER A 2 -17.39 27.07 30.16
CA SER A 2 -18.14 25.80 30.27
C SER A 2 -17.51 24.72 29.42
N LEU A 3 -17.63 23.46 29.85
CA LEU A 3 -17.16 22.27 29.13
C LEU A 3 -17.67 22.22 27.68
N THR A 4 -18.83 22.78 27.41
CA THR A 4 -19.43 22.91 26.07
C THR A 4 -18.63 23.83 25.13
N GLN A 5 -18.00 24.90 25.64
CA GLN A 5 -17.14 25.77 24.82
C GLN A 5 -15.79 25.07 24.45
N ASN A 6 -15.24 24.25 25.35
CA ASN A 6 -14.04 23.47 25.05
C ASN A 6 -14.31 22.39 24.01
N VAL A 7 -15.46 21.72 24.09
CA VAL A 7 -15.84 20.69 23.10
C VAL A 7 -16.09 21.31 21.72
N ALA A 8 -16.73 22.49 21.65
CA ALA A 8 -16.93 23.22 20.40
C ALA A 8 -15.57 23.66 19.75
N HIS A 9 -14.60 24.09 20.57
CA HIS A 9 -13.28 24.50 20.07
C HIS A 9 -12.46 23.29 19.54
N VAL A 10 -12.59 22.10 20.13
CA VAL A 10 -11.92 20.87 19.67
C VAL A 10 -12.58 20.32 18.39
N VAL A 11 -13.89 20.51 18.22
CA VAL A 11 -14.63 20.07 17.02
C VAL A 11 -14.37 20.99 15.82
N ASP A 12 -14.01 22.25 16.02
CA ASP A 12 -13.78 23.24 14.95
C ASP A 12 -12.37 23.11 14.29
N GLU A 13 -11.46 22.31 14.85
CA GLU A 13 -10.14 22.07 14.25
C GLU A 13 -10.13 21.01 13.13
N HIS A 14 -11.17 20.20 12.98
CA HIS A 14 -11.28 19.21 11.90
C HIS A 14 -12.18 19.72 10.77
N ARG A 15 -11.63 20.58 9.93
CA ARG A 15 -12.32 21.01 8.70
C ARG A 15 -12.27 19.88 7.67
N TYR A 16 -13.40 19.18 7.51
CA TYR A 16 -13.57 18.20 6.44
C TYR A 16 -13.67 18.88 5.07
N GLY A 17 -13.24 18.18 4.03
CA GLY A 17 -13.35 18.62 2.65
C GLY A 17 -12.00 18.83 1.97
N ILE A 18 -11.94 18.50 0.68
CA ILE A 18 -10.72 18.56 -0.14
C ILE A 18 -10.12 19.96 -0.15
N ARG A 19 -10.96 21.00 -0.24
CA ARG A 19 -10.50 22.40 -0.30
C ARG A 19 -9.70 22.84 0.93
N HIS A 20 -10.02 22.30 2.10
CA HIS A 20 -9.31 22.63 3.34
C HIS A 20 -8.08 21.74 3.56
N ASN A 21 -8.01 20.60 2.89
CA ASN A 21 -6.98 19.58 3.09
C ASN A 21 -6.20 19.28 1.79
N VAL A 22 -6.09 20.25 0.87
CA VAL A 22 -5.47 20.04 -0.47
C VAL A 22 -4.07 19.44 -0.37
N ALA A 23 -3.23 19.97 0.51
CA ALA A 23 -1.85 19.48 0.65
C ALA A 23 -1.79 18.02 1.11
N GLN A 24 -2.60 17.66 2.12
CA GLN A 24 -2.67 16.28 2.63
C GLN A 24 -3.30 15.34 1.60
N PHE A 25 -4.36 15.78 0.94
CA PHE A 25 -5.01 15.00 -0.11
C PHE A 25 -4.09 14.75 -1.30
N SER A 26 -3.38 15.78 -1.78
CA SER A 26 -2.39 15.65 -2.85
C SER A 26 -1.24 14.71 -2.46
N HIS A 27 -0.76 14.80 -1.22
CA HIS A 27 0.24 13.86 -0.71
C HIS A 27 -0.25 12.40 -0.77
N GLN A 28 -1.52 12.14 -0.42
CA GLN A 28 -2.10 10.81 -0.55
C GLN A 28 -2.22 10.35 -2.01
N LEU A 29 -2.54 11.25 -2.94
CA LEU A 29 -2.57 10.94 -4.37
C LEU A 29 -1.18 10.57 -4.91
N VAL A 30 -0.16 11.30 -4.51
CA VAL A 30 1.25 10.98 -4.86
C VAL A 30 1.62 9.59 -4.34
N GLN A 31 1.25 9.24 -3.11
CA GLN A 31 1.48 7.90 -2.57
C GLN A 31 0.75 6.82 -3.38
N VAL A 32 -0.51 7.04 -3.75
CA VAL A 32 -1.28 6.11 -4.60
C VAL A 32 -0.61 5.93 -5.96
N PHE A 33 -0.09 7.01 -6.56
CA PHE A 33 0.65 6.95 -7.82
C PHE A 33 1.89 6.05 -7.69
N PHE A 34 2.74 6.25 -6.68
CA PHE A 34 3.92 5.42 -6.47
C PHE A 34 3.60 3.97 -6.15
N VAL A 35 2.55 3.71 -5.36
CA VAL A 35 2.06 2.36 -5.09
C VAL A 35 1.60 1.68 -6.39
N GLY A 36 0.84 2.38 -7.23
CA GLY A 36 0.39 1.88 -8.53
C GLY A 36 1.55 1.64 -9.50
N LEU A 37 2.50 2.56 -9.55
CA LEU A 37 3.71 2.45 -10.37
C LEU A 37 4.52 1.20 -9.98
N THR A 38 4.74 0.97 -8.70
CA THR A 38 5.45 -0.22 -8.20
C THR A 38 4.78 -1.51 -8.64
N ILE A 39 3.45 -1.61 -8.54
CA ILE A 39 2.71 -2.79 -9.02
C ILE A 39 2.84 -2.95 -10.53
N GLY A 40 2.69 -1.87 -11.29
CA GLY A 40 2.81 -1.88 -12.75
C GLY A 40 4.17 -2.38 -13.21
N MET A 41 5.24 -1.83 -12.63
CA MET A 41 6.62 -2.27 -12.91
C MET A 41 6.81 -3.75 -12.56
N PHE A 42 6.34 -4.18 -11.39
CA PHE A 42 6.46 -5.56 -10.96
C PHE A 42 5.77 -6.53 -11.91
N ARG A 43 4.57 -6.21 -12.37
CA ARG A 43 3.80 -7.05 -13.31
C ARG A 43 4.43 -7.13 -14.70
N THR A 44 5.18 -6.13 -15.10
CA THR A 44 5.84 -6.09 -16.41
C THR A 44 7.23 -6.70 -16.37
N VAL A 45 8.03 -6.32 -15.37
CA VAL A 45 9.46 -6.69 -15.31
C VAL A 45 9.67 -8.12 -14.81
N VAL A 46 8.91 -8.52 -13.78
CA VAL A 46 9.16 -9.82 -13.12
C VAL A 46 8.90 -11.03 -14.02
N PRO A 47 7.84 -11.09 -14.85
CA PRO A 47 7.68 -12.18 -15.81
C PRO A 47 8.79 -12.23 -16.85
N ALA A 48 9.23 -11.07 -17.36
CA ALA A 48 10.34 -11.01 -18.32
C ALA A 48 11.65 -11.49 -17.69
N LEU A 49 11.94 -11.09 -16.44
CA LEU A 49 13.10 -11.52 -15.67
C LEU A 49 13.08 -13.04 -15.41
N ALA A 50 11.90 -13.61 -15.15
CA ALA A 50 11.73 -15.04 -14.96
C ALA A 50 12.21 -15.84 -16.16
N GLU A 51 11.89 -15.39 -17.36
CA GLU A 51 12.28 -16.04 -18.61
C GLU A 51 13.77 -15.83 -18.93
N SER A 52 14.26 -14.57 -18.82
CA SER A 52 15.62 -14.23 -19.27
C SER A 52 16.71 -14.66 -18.30
N GLU A 53 16.51 -14.53 -17.01
CA GLU A 53 17.57 -14.71 -16.02
C GLU A 53 17.44 -16.02 -15.23
N PHE A 54 16.22 -16.51 -15.01
CA PHE A 54 15.98 -17.68 -14.16
C PHE A 54 15.60 -18.94 -14.94
N GLY A 55 15.60 -18.89 -16.28
CA GLY A 55 15.31 -20.05 -17.12
C GLY A 55 13.90 -20.62 -16.88
N VAL A 56 12.98 -19.82 -16.37
CA VAL A 56 11.57 -20.22 -16.22
C VAL A 56 10.99 -20.36 -17.62
N ALA A 57 10.56 -21.58 -17.95
CA ALA A 57 10.06 -21.88 -19.29
C ALA A 57 8.95 -20.91 -19.69
N LYS A 58 9.03 -20.36 -20.90
CA LYS A 58 8.04 -19.46 -21.45
C LYS A 58 6.65 -20.09 -21.39
N GLY A 59 5.73 -19.43 -20.71
CA GLY A 59 4.39 -19.98 -20.47
C GLY A 59 4.30 -20.96 -19.29
N SER A 60 5.28 -21.03 -18.40
CA SER A 60 5.17 -21.79 -17.15
C SER A 60 4.12 -21.17 -16.24
N PHE A 61 2.86 -21.48 -16.55
CA PHE A 61 1.68 -20.98 -15.85
C PHE A 61 1.75 -21.22 -14.34
N MET A 62 2.24 -22.39 -13.93
CA MET A 62 2.31 -22.75 -12.51
C MET A 62 3.22 -21.82 -11.71
N MET A 63 4.39 -21.46 -12.24
CA MET A 63 5.33 -20.57 -11.56
C MET A 63 4.86 -19.12 -11.51
N LEU A 64 4.23 -18.64 -12.58
CA LEU A 64 3.64 -17.31 -12.63
C LEU A 64 2.41 -17.22 -11.73
N MET A 65 1.59 -18.28 -11.65
CA MET A 65 0.44 -18.32 -10.74
C MET A 65 0.86 -18.38 -9.26
N ALA A 66 1.89 -19.11 -8.91
CA ALA A 66 2.42 -19.11 -7.54
C ALA A 66 2.82 -17.71 -7.07
N PHE A 67 3.47 -16.94 -7.94
CA PHE A 67 3.82 -15.54 -7.71
C PHE A 67 2.57 -14.65 -7.46
N VAL A 68 1.58 -14.71 -8.35
CA VAL A 68 0.35 -13.91 -8.25
C VAL A 68 -0.46 -14.32 -7.02
N THR A 69 -0.55 -15.62 -6.75
CA THR A 69 -1.29 -16.17 -5.60
C THR A 69 -0.65 -15.76 -4.27
N ALA A 70 0.69 -15.89 -4.15
CA ALA A 70 1.42 -15.47 -2.95
C ALA A 70 1.20 -13.98 -2.67
N PHE A 71 1.34 -13.13 -3.69
CA PHE A 71 1.06 -11.69 -3.59
C PHE A 71 -0.37 -11.41 -3.13
N GLY A 72 -1.35 -12.01 -3.81
CA GLY A 72 -2.78 -11.77 -3.54
C GLY A 72 -3.19 -12.22 -2.14
N PHE A 73 -2.73 -13.38 -1.71
CA PHE A 73 -3.00 -13.91 -0.37
C PHE A 73 -2.42 -13.02 0.73
N VAL A 74 -1.14 -12.64 0.62
CA VAL A 74 -0.48 -11.77 1.60
C VAL A 74 -1.14 -10.40 1.63
N LYS A 75 -1.37 -9.79 0.47
CA LYS A 75 -2.05 -8.49 0.37
C LYS A 75 -3.45 -8.53 0.98
N GLY A 76 -4.25 -9.54 0.66
CA GLY A 76 -5.61 -9.69 1.18
C GLY A 76 -5.63 -9.83 2.71
N THR A 77 -4.77 -10.70 3.24
CA THR A 77 -4.63 -10.90 4.69
C THR A 77 -4.19 -9.61 5.39
N LEU A 78 -3.21 -8.91 4.84
CA LEU A 78 -2.70 -7.68 5.44
C LEU A 78 -3.64 -6.49 5.29
N ASN A 79 -4.49 -6.44 4.28
CA ASN A 79 -5.57 -5.45 4.22
C ASN A 79 -6.51 -5.57 5.43
N PHE A 80 -6.86 -6.80 5.80
CA PHE A 80 -7.69 -7.06 6.98
C PHE A 80 -6.98 -6.70 8.28
N VAL A 81 -5.70 -7.09 8.42
CA VAL A 81 -4.87 -6.77 9.59
C VAL A 81 -4.63 -5.26 9.71
N ALA A 82 -4.42 -4.56 8.59
CA ALA A 82 -4.15 -3.13 8.55
C ALA A 82 -5.26 -2.30 9.21
N GLY A 83 -6.53 -2.67 8.99
CA GLY A 83 -7.67 -2.03 9.65
C GLY A 83 -7.55 -2.08 11.17
N ARG A 84 -7.45 -3.29 11.73
CA ARG A 84 -7.31 -3.49 13.19
C ARG A 84 -6.03 -2.87 13.76
N LEU A 85 -4.92 -2.97 13.03
CA LEU A 85 -3.66 -2.42 13.46
C LEU A 85 -3.72 -0.89 13.51
N SER A 86 -4.39 -0.25 12.55
CA SER A 86 -4.54 1.20 12.51
C SER A 86 -5.35 1.75 13.68
N GLU A 87 -6.30 0.99 14.20
CA GLU A 87 -7.06 1.35 15.42
C GLU A 87 -6.18 1.33 16.66
N ARG A 88 -5.20 0.42 16.73
CA ARG A 88 -4.32 0.25 17.90
C ARG A 88 -3.13 1.20 17.92
N ILE A 89 -2.42 1.34 16.81
CA ILE A 89 -1.16 2.11 16.74
C ILE A 89 -1.25 3.39 15.92
N GLY A 90 -2.40 3.63 15.28
CA GLY A 90 -2.66 4.78 14.42
C GLY A 90 -2.23 4.58 12.96
N ARG A 91 -2.96 5.22 12.04
CA ARG A 91 -2.80 5.07 10.57
C ARG A 91 -1.41 5.44 10.07
N LYS A 92 -0.82 6.52 10.60
CA LYS A 92 0.51 6.99 10.20
C LYS A 92 1.58 5.92 10.43
N LYS A 93 1.54 5.21 11.56
CA LYS A 93 2.51 4.16 11.86
C LYS A 93 2.33 2.95 10.97
N VAL A 94 1.09 2.55 10.68
CA VAL A 94 0.80 1.43 9.77
C VAL A 94 1.26 1.75 8.35
N LEU A 95 1.01 2.97 7.87
CA LEU A 95 1.49 3.45 6.58
C LEU A 95 3.03 3.41 6.51
N PHE A 96 3.70 3.89 7.55
CA PHE A 96 5.16 3.87 7.64
C PHE A 96 5.72 2.44 7.63
N LEU A 97 5.11 1.51 8.36
CA LEU A 97 5.49 0.08 8.33
C LEU A 97 5.31 -0.52 6.93
N GLY A 98 4.24 -0.15 6.23
CA GLY A 98 4.04 -0.56 4.85
C GLY A 98 5.17 -0.09 3.92
N TRP A 99 5.60 1.16 4.03
CA TRP A 99 6.72 1.68 3.24
C TRP A 99 8.06 1.09 3.66
N LEU A 100 8.28 0.85 4.94
CA LEU A 100 9.48 0.19 5.44
C LEU A 100 9.64 -1.22 4.86
N ALA A 101 8.54 -1.97 4.72
CA ALA A 101 8.55 -3.28 4.06
C ALA A 101 8.91 -3.20 2.55
N ALA A 102 8.73 -2.05 1.91
CA ALA A 102 9.09 -1.86 0.51
C ALA A 102 10.59 -1.64 0.28
N VAL A 103 11.30 -1.10 1.27
CA VAL A 103 12.72 -0.72 1.14
C VAL A 103 13.62 -1.87 0.66
N PRO A 104 13.56 -3.11 1.19
CA PRO A 104 14.41 -4.20 0.75
C PRO A 104 14.05 -4.76 -0.63
N ILE A 105 12.82 -4.52 -1.14
CA ILE A 105 12.34 -5.15 -2.38
C ILE A 105 13.26 -4.91 -3.59
N PRO A 106 13.65 -3.67 -3.94
CA PRO A 106 14.51 -3.44 -5.09
C PRO A 106 15.87 -4.13 -4.96
N PHE A 107 16.43 -4.21 -3.76
CA PHE A 107 17.70 -4.89 -3.50
C PHE A 107 17.54 -6.40 -3.64
N MET A 108 16.43 -6.96 -3.15
CA MET A 108 16.13 -8.38 -3.31
C MET A 108 15.98 -8.79 -4.77
N ILE A 109 15.43 -7.91 -5.62
CA ILE A 109 15.31 -8.16 -7.06
C ILE A 109 16.66 -8.01 -7.75
N LEU A 110 17.39 -6.94 -7.45
CA LEU A 110 18.68 -6.63 -8.09
C LEU A 110 19.73 -7.70 -7.82
N TYR A 111 19.76 -8.25 -6.62
CA TYR A 111 20.73 -9.26 -6.17
C TYR A 111 20.12 -10.66 -6.04
N ALA A 112 19.03 -10.94 -6.73
CA ALA A 112 18.34 -12.21 -6.63
C ALA A 112 19.20 -13.37 -7.16
N PRO A 113 19.63 -14.33 -6.33
CA PRO A 113 20.39 -15.49 -6.78
C PRO A 113 19.51 -16.59 -7.38
N SER A 114 18.19 -16.51 -7.20
CA SER A 114 17.25 -17.53 -7.64
C SER A 114 15.81 -16.99 -7.74
N TRP A 115 14.97 -17.71 -8.47
CA TRP A 115 13.54 -17.38 -8.57
C TRP A 115 12.81 -17.31 -7.20
N SER A 116 13.17 -18.20 -6.28
CA SER A 116 12.60 -18.18 -4.92
C SER A 116 12.83 -16.86 -4.19
N TRP A 117 13.93 -16.17 -4.48
CA TRP A 117 14.25 -14.85 -3.94
C TRP A 117 13.30 -13.78 -4.47
N ILE A 118 12.95 -13.89 -5.76
CA ILE A 118 11.94 -13.01 -6.39
C ILE A 118 10.55 -13.26 -5.76
N VAL A 119 10.20 -14.52 -5.51
CA VAL A 119 8.94 -14.85 -4.81
C VAL A 119 8.93 -14.25 -3.40
N ALA A 120 10.03 -14.31 -2.66
CA ALA A 120 10.14 -13.67 -1.34
C ALA A 120 9.99 -12.14 -1.42
N ALA A 121 10.60 -11.49 -2.41
CA ALA A 121 10.41 -10.05 -2.67
C ALA A 121 8.94 -9.71 -2.95
N THR A 122 8.22 -10.61 -3.65
CA THR A 122 6.79 -10.47 -3.93
C THR A 122 5.93 -10.57 -2.68
N VAL A 123 6.28 -11.43 -1.73
CA VAL A 123 5.62 -11.49 -0.41
C VAL A 123 5.76 -10.14 0.30
N LEU A 124 6.95 -9.55 0.34
CA LEU A 124 7.17 -8.21 0.90
C LEU A 124 6.38 -7.13 0.15
N LEU A 125 6.27 -7.22 -1.16
CA LEU A 125 5.41 -6.34 -1.94
C LEU A 125 3.94 -6.48 -1.52
N GLY A 126 3.47 -7.70 -1.27
CA GLY A 126 2.14 -7.97 -0.72
C GLY A 126 1.93 -7.30 0.64
N VAL A 127 2.95 -7.34 1.52
CA VAL A 127 2.94 -6.63 2.82
C VAL A 127 2.84 -5.13 2.63
N ASN A 128 3.70 -4.53 1.80
CA ASN A 128 3.65 -3.11 1.48
C ASN A 128 2.27 -2.71 0.97
N GLN A 129 1.76 -3.44 -0.02
CA GLN A 129 0.46 -3.14 -0.64
C GLN A 129 -0.70 -3.32 0.33
N GLY A 130 -0.68 -4.34 1.18
CA GLY A 130 -1.71 -4.57 2.19
C GLY A 130 -1.77 -3.45 3.23
N LEU A 131 -0.63 -2.98 3.70
CA LEU A 131 -0.56 -1.93 4.71
C LEU A 131 -0.68 -0.51 4.11
N ALA A 132 0.18 -0.16 3.15
CA ALA A 132 0.25 1.19 2.62
C ALA A 132 -1.00 1.57 1.80
N TRP A 133 -1.48 0.69 0.93
CA TRP A 133 -2.68 0.94 0.14
C TRP A 133 -3.90 1.15 1.01
N SER A 134 -4.15 0.26 1.98
CA SER A 134 -5.30 0.37 2.90
C SER A 134 -5.28 1.70 3.65
N MET A 135 -4.12 2.11 4.17
CA MET A 135 -4.00 3.34 4.93
C MET A 135 -4.17 4.59 4.05
N THR A 136 -3.62 4.59 2.83
CA THR A 136 -3.81 5.70 1.89
C THR A 136 -5.28 5.87 1.49
N GLN A 137 -5.99 4.77 1.22
CA GLN A 137 -7.41 4.84 0.87
C GLN A 137 -8.26 5.36 2.03
N THR A 138 -8.06 4.81 3.23
CA THR A 138 -8.80 5.23 4.42
C THR A 138 -8.50 6.69 4.78
N SER A 139 -7.24 7.12 4.70
CA SER A 139 -6.86 8.50 4.98
C SER A 139 -7.49 9.50 4.00
N LYS A 140 -7.65 9.14 2.72
CA LYS A 140 -8.38 10.00 1.77
C LYS A 140 -9.85 10.16 2.15
N LEU A 141 -10.50 9.07 2.57
CA LEU A 141 -11.90 9.13 3.00
C LEU A 141 -12.11 10.04 4.22
N ASP A 142 -11.13 10.11 5.13
CA ASP A 142 -11.20 11.00 6.28
C ASP A 142 -11.05 12.48 5.91
N LEU A 143 -10.34 12.78 4.83
CA LEU A 143 -10.12 14.15 4.35
C LEU A 143 -11.29 14.67 3.49
N THR A 144 -12.25 13.82 3.13
CA THR A 144 -13.36 14.15 2.23
C THR A 144 -14.69 14.22 2.99
N THR A 145 -15.59 15.08 2.52
CA THR A 145 -16.99 15.10 2.95
C THR A 145 -17.79 13.97 2.26
N ALA A 146 -18.97 13.65 2.78
CA ALA A 146 -19.79 12.54 2.26
C ALA A 146 -20.16 12.71 0.77
N ASP A 147 -20.42 13.95 0.34
CA ASP A 147 -20.74 14.33 -1.04
C ASP A 147 -19.53 14.24 -2.00
N GLN A 148 -18.32 14.28 -1.47
CA GLN A 148 -17.06 14.16 -2.24
C GLN A 148 -16.54 12.71 -2.36
N ARG A 149 -17.18 11.77 -1.66
CA ARG A 149 -16.84 10.36 -1.72
C ARG A 149 -17.48 9.73 -2.96
N GLY A 150 -16.71 9.51 -3.98
CA GLY A 150 -17.18 8.91 -5.23
C GLY A 150 -16.91 9.76 -6.47
N LEU A 151 -16.32 10.94 -6.27
CA LEU A 151 -15.66 11.68 -7.32
C LEU A 151 -14.25 11.12 -7.53
#